data_b1c9302ded6d64bb6e6686dbd5bcc1e8
#
_entry.id   b1c9302ded6d64bb6e6686dbd5bcc1e8
#
_cell.length_a   1.000
_cell.length_b   1.000
_cell.length_c   1.000
_cell.angle_alpha   90.00
_cell.angle_beta   90.00
_cell.angle_gamma   90.00
#
_symmetry.space_group_name_H-M   'P 1'
#
loop_
_entity.id
_entity.type
_entity.pdbx_description
1 polymer ?
#
loop_
_entity_poly.entity_id
_entity_poly.type
_entity_poly.pdbx_seq_one_letter_code
_entity_poly.pdbx_strand_id
1 'polypeptide(L)'
;WFFSFAHNLGLPKEKLEKILANTPKGTKIWKNKIQGLRGKATGLVFPNFDRKKHVVTAAWVRSEVKDGRIRWKKFTCGLDTAYSSKSPDTISMLFQGITTDRRLITLAEKVYNNANLENPIAPSDTAVKLVAFLERCRDEWGFAKDVYIDNADQATMTELKKYKRLNNCLYNFWD
;
A
#
# COMPACT_ATOMS: atom_id res chain seq x y z
N TRP A 1 -11.26 -16.77 -20.19
CA TRP A 1 -11.93 -17.81 -19.39
C TRP A 1 -12.50 -17.14 -18.16
N PHE A 2 -13.77 -17.44 -17.83
CA PHE A 2 -14.34 -17.08 -16.55
C PHE A 2 -15.10 -18.29 -15.98
N PHE A 3 -15.13 -18.39 -14.64
CA PHE A 3 -15.85 -19.44 -13.93
C PHE A 3 -16.98 -18.83 -13.12
N SER A 4 -18.15 -19.43 -13.21
CA SER A 4 -19.30 -19.12 -12.35
C SER A 4 -19.54 -20.28 -11.38
N PHE A 5 -20.46 -20.11 -10.44
CA PHE A 5 -20.89 -21.21 -9.55
C PHE A 5 -21.41 -22.43 -10.32
N ALA A 6 -21.97 -22.25 -11.53
CA ALA A 6 -22.45 -23.36 -12.35
C ALA A 6 -21.32 -24.31 -12.81
N HIS A 7 -20.08 -23.85 -12.80
CA HIS A 7 -18.91 -24.67 -13.19
C HIS A 7 -18.27 -25.38 -11.99
N ASN A 8 -18.69 -25.10 -10.76
CA ASN A 8 -18.16 -25.75 -9.55
C ASN A 8 -19.00 -26.96 -9.15
N LEU A 9 -18.75 -28.09 -9.82
CA LEU A 9 -19.47 -29.35 -9.58
C LEU A 9 -19.22 -29.97 -8.19
N GLY A 10 -18.16 -29.53 -7.49
CA GLY A 10 -17.84 -30.01 -6.14
C GLY A 10 -18.51 -29.24 -5.01
N LEU A 11 -19.31 -28.21 -5.30
CA LEU A 11 -19.96 -27.42 -4.28
C LEU A 11 -21.29 -28.07 -3.87
N PRO A 12 -21.49 -28.45 -2.57
CA PRO A 12 -22.74 -29.03 -2.08
C PRO A 12 -23.93 -28.11 -2.32
N LYS A 13 -25.06 -28.68 -2.72
CA LYS A 13 -26.28 -27.95 -3.08
C LYS A 13 -26.78 -27.01 -1.98
N GLU A 14 -26.81 -27.48 -0.73
CA GLU A 14 -27.20 -26.67 0.41
C GLU A 14 -26.31 -25.45 0.65
N LYS A 15 -24.99 -25.58 0.40
CA LYS A 15 -24.05 -24.47 0.51
C LYS A 15 -24.24 -23.46 -0.59
N LEU A 16 -24.56 -23.93 -1.81
CA LEU A 16 -24.90 -23.08 -2.94
C LEU A 16 -26.18 -22.27 -2.66
N GLU A 17 -27.24 -22.92 -2.17
CA GLU A 17 -28.51 -22.28 -1.83
C GLU A 17 -28.33 -21.19 -0.76
N LYS A 18 -27.56 -21.45 0.29
CA LYS A 18 -27.21 -20.44 1.33
C LYS A 18 -26.45 -19.23 0.74
N ILE A 19 -25.50 -19.47 -0.18
CA ILE A 19 -24.77 -18.39 -0.82
C ILE A 19 -25.70 -17.56 -1.70
N LEU A 20 -26.57 -18.21 -2.48
CA LEU A 20 -27.54 -17.54 -3.37
C LEU A 20 -28.57 -16.73 -2.57
N ALA A 21 -29.07 -17.27 -1.46
CA ALA A 21 -30.02 -16.59 -0.57
C ALA A 21 -29.41 -15.32 0.05
N ASN A 22 -28.13 -15.36 0.41
CA ASN A 22 -27.42 -14.25 1.06
C ASN A 22 -26.79 -13.25 0.07
N THR A 23 -26.94 -13.48 -1.25
CA THR A 23 -26.34 -12.60 -2.26
C THR A 23 -27.44 -12.05 -3.16
N PRO A 24 -27.89 -10.80 -2.97
CA PRO A 24 -28.98 -10.23 -3.75
C PRO A 24 -28.68 -10.20 -5.25
N LYS A 25 -29.64 -10.68 -6.06
CA LYS A 25 -29.54 -10.64 -7.53
C LYS A 25 -29.37 -9.23 -8.04
N GLY A 26 -28.60 -9.04 -9.10
CA GLY A 26 -28.35 -7.75 -9.74
C GLY A 26 -27.28 -6.89 -9.07
N THR A 27 -26.81 -7.26 -7.87
CA THR A 27 -25.74 -6.55 -7.20
C THR A 27 -24.38 -6.84 -7.85
N LYS A 28 -23.40 -5.98 -7.59
CA LYS A 28 -22.00 -6.21 -8.02
C LYS A 28 -21.43 -7.50 -7.42
N ILE A 29 -21.78 -7.80 -6.17
CA ILE A 29 -21.37 -9.03 -5.48
C ILE A 29 -21.95 -10.23 -6.20
N TRP A 30 -23.20 -10.18 -6.64
CA TRP A 30 -23.84 -11.21 -7.45
C TRP A 30 -23.08 -11.44 -8.76
N LYS A 31 -22.81 -10.36 -9.53
CA LYS A 31 -22.08 -10.45 -10.80
C LYS A 31 -20.70 -11.06 -10.61
N ASN A 32 -19.94 -10.62 -9.62
CA ASN A 32 -18.58 -11.11 -9.40
C ASN A 32 -18.54 -12.52 -8.82
N LYS A 33 -19.29 -12.78 -7.73
CA LYS A 33 -19.21 -14.06 -7.01
C LYS A 33 -20.03 -15.16 -7.67
N ILE A 34 -21.23 -14.85 -8.16
CA ILE A 34 -22.14 -15.86 -8.69
C ILE A 34 -21.95 -16.07 -10.21
N GLN A 35 -21.85 -14.99 -10.98
CA GLN A 35 -21.72 -15.07 -12.43
C GLN A 35 -20.26 -15.15 -12.89
N GLY A 36 -19.29 -14.93 -12.02
CA GLY A 36 -17.86 -14.92 -12.39
C GLY A 36 -17.48 -13.74 -13.31
N LEU A 37 -18.36 -12.75 -13.43
CA LEU A 37 -18.11 -11.58 -14.27
C LEU A 37 -17.23 -10.58 -13.55
N ARG A 38 -16.11 -10.19 -14.15
CA ARG A 38 -15.29 -9.09 -13.64
C ARG A 38 -16.07 -7.77 -13.73
N GLY A 39 -16.60 -7.32 -12.62
CA GLY A 39 -17.13 -5.95 -12.53
C GLY A 39 -15.97 -4.96 -12.40
N LYS A 40 -16.01 -3.86 -13.17
CA LYS A 40 -15.13 -2.71 -12.86
C LYS A 40 -15.37 -2.30 -11.40
N ALA A 41 -14.29 -2.02 -10.67
CA ALA A 41 -14.40 -1.47 -9.32
C ALA A 41 -15.14 -0.12 -9.43
N THR A 42 -16.43 -0.13 -9.13
CA THR A 42 -17.29 1.09 -9.18
C THR A 42 -17.28 1.86 -7.87
N GLY A 43 -16.66 1.31 -6.82
CA GLY A 43 -16.49 1.99 -5.54
C GLY A 43 -15.10 2.58 -5.40
N LEU A 44 -15.02 3.86 -5.11
CA LEU A 44 -13.79 4.47 -4.62
C LEU A 44 -13.48 3.87 -3.24
N VAL A 45 -12.20 3.51 -2.99
CA VAL A 45 -11.75 3.04 -1.67
C VAL A 45 -12.01 4.11 -0.61
N PHE A 46 -11.85 5.37 -1.01
CA PHE A 46 -12.16 6.54 -0.20
C PHE A 46 -13.22 7.40 -0.89
N PRO A 47 -14.54 7.09 -0.74
CA PRO A 47 -15.61 7.78 -1.48
C PRO A 47 -15.73 9.27 -1.11
N ASN A 48 -15.27 9.64 0.09
CA ASN A 48 -15.32 11.01 0.58
C ASN A 48 -14.02 11.79 0.30
N PHE A 49 -13.08 11.22 -0.46
CA PHE A 49 -11.85 11.91 -0.81
C PHE A 49 -12.17 13.08 -1.76
N ASP A 50 -11.83 14.28 -1.32
CA ASP A 50 -11.93 15.51 -2.08
C ASP A 50 -10.54 16.14 -2.19
N ARG A 51 -10.02 16.23 -3.42
CA ARG A 51 -8.68 16.75 -3.66
C ARG A 51 -8.47 18.16 -3.11
N LYS A 52 -9.49 19.02 -3.18
CA LYS A 52 -9.40 20.40 -2.69
C LYS A 52 -9.30 20.49 -1.17
N LYS A 53 -9.85 19.50 -0.46
CA LYS A 53 -9.87 19.47 1.02
C LYS A 53 -8.72 18.64 1.59
N HIS A 54 -8.33 17.54 0.90
CA HIS A 54 -7.44 16.54 1.45
C HIS A 54 -6.02 16.58 0.89
N VAL A 55 -5.78 17.39 -0.17
CA VAL A 55 -4.44 17.58 -0.71
C VAL A 55 -3.95 18.99 -0.37
N VAL A 56 -2.83 19.03 0.34
CA VAL A 56 -2.19 20.27 0.78
C VAL A 56 -0.75 20.31 0.30
N THR A 57 -0.15 21.50 0.27
CA THR A 57 1.25 21.66 -0.10
C THR A 57 2.20 21.35 1.06
N ALA A 58 3.41 20.92 0.77
CA ALA A 58 4.45 20.73 1.79
C ALA A 58 4.76 22.04 2.55
N ALA A 59 4.72 23.17 1.87
CA ALA A 59 4.90 24.49 2.47
C ALA A 59 3.81 24.80 3.52
N TRP A 60 2.56 24.47 3.20
CA TRP A 60 1.46 24.61 4.15
C TRP A 60 1.68 23.73 5.40
N VAL A 61 2.04 22.45 5.20
CA VAL A 61 2.30 21.54 6.35
C VAL A 61 3.41 22.10 7.24
N ARG A 62 4.52 22.59 6.65
CA ARG A 62 5.62 23.18 7.42
C ARG A 62 5.19 24.43 8.20
N SER A 63 4.35 25.27 7.61
CA SER A 63 3.77 26.43 8.31
C SER A 63 2.92 26.00 9.50
N GLU A 64 2.03 25.02 9.31
CA GLU A 64 1.17 24.50 10.37
C GLU A 64 1.97 23.86 11.53
N VAL A 65 3.07 23.19 11.21
CA VAL A 65 4.01 22.65 12.21
C VAL A 65 4.71 23.78 12.96
N LYS A 66 5.23 24.80 12.24
CA LYS A 66 5.89 25.97 12.83
C LYS A 66 4.97 26.74 13.78
N ASP A 67 3.70 26.87 13.39
CA ASP A 67 2.68 27.58 14.19
C ASP A 67 2.08 26.69 15.31
N GLY A 68 2.53 25.45 15.45
CA GLY A 68 2.08 24.52 16.49
C GLY A 68 0.68 23.94 16.28
N ARG A 69 0.03 24.19 15.11
CA ARG A 69 -1.27 23.60 14.75
C ARG A 69 -1.18 22.15 14.31
N ILE A 70 -0.01 21.73 13.81
CA ILE A 70 0.34 20.33 13.61
C ILE A 70 1.44 19.96 14.60
N ARG A 71 1.18 18.90 15.38
CA ARG A 71 2.17 18.30 16.28
C ARG A 71 2.30 16.82 15.94
N TRP A 72 3.52 16.40 15.61
CA TRP A 72 3.79 15.03 15.27
C TRP A 72 3.81 14.13 16.49
N LYS A 73 3.11 13.00 16.44
CA LYS A 73 3.18 11.92 17.41
C LYS A 73 4.26 10.91 17.02
N LYS A 74 4.29 10.51 15.74
CA LYS A 74 5.29 9.62 15.16
C LYS A 74 5.28 9.71 13.64
N PHE A 75 6.35 9.21 13.04
CA PHE A 75 6.42 8.96 11.60
C PHE A 75 6.46 7.45 11.33
N THR A 76 5.99 7.05 10.17
CA THR A 76 5.99 5.66 9.70
C THR A 76 6.16 5.62 8.19
N CYS A 77 6.58 4.47 7.68
CA CYS A 77 6.65 4.24 6.24
C CYS A 77 5.97 2.93 5.89
N GLY A 78 5.22 2.90 4.79
CA GLY A 78 4.71 1.69 4.15
C GLY A 78 5.49 1.39 2.88
N LEU A 79 5.75 0.12 2.64
CA LEU A 79 6.32 -0.41 1.41
C LEU A 79 5.37 -1.47 0.85
N ASP A 80 4.91 -1.24 -0.37
CA ASP A 80 4.18 -2.22 -1.19
C ASP A 80 5.04 -2.56 -2.40
N THR A 81 5.17 -3.85 -2.74
CA THR A 81 6.12 -4.33 -3.74
C THR A 81 5.45 -5.18 -4.81
N ALA A 82 5.78 -4.88 -6.07
CA ALA A 82 5.44 -5.71 -7.22
C ALA A 82 6.60 -5.69 -8.22
N TYR A 83 7.22 -6.85 -8.43
CA TYR A 83 8.46 -6.98 -9.23
C TYR A 83 8.23 -7.38 -10.68
N SER A 84 6.99 -7.52 -11.12
CA SER A 84 6.69 -7.91 -12.50
C SER A 84 7.18 -6.87 -13.51
N SER A 85 7.95 -7.30 -14.50
CA SER A 85 8.31 -6.48 -15.65
C SER A 85 7.22 -6.40 -16.73
N LYS A 86 6.10 -7.11 -16.54
CA LYS A 86 4.99 -7.20 -17.51
C LYS A 86 3.68 -6.62 -16.96
N SER A 87 3.60 -6.34 -15.67
CA SER A 87 2.42 -5.79 -15.01
C SER A 87 2.57 -4.27 -14.82
N PRO A 88 1.47 -3.50 -14.84
CA PRO A 88 1.47 -2.11 -14.43
C PRO A 88 1.68 -1.92 -12.93
N ASP A 89 1.79 -3.00 -12.15
CA ASP A 89 2.00 -2.95 -10.72
C ASP A 89 3.33 -2.28 -10.37
N THR A 90 3.40 -1.66 -9.21
CA THR A 90 4.49 -0.76 -8.82
C THR A 90 5.10 -1.16 -7.48
N ILE A 91 6.38 -0.81 -7.29
CA ILE A 91 7.00 -0.74 -5.97
C ILE A 91 6.70 0.65 -5.44
N SER A 92 5.98 0.74 -4.33
CA SER A 92 5.49 1.99 -3.77
C SER A 92 5.97 2.17 -2.33
N MET A 93 6.55 3.34 -2.05
CA MET A 93 7.04 3.73 -0.73
C MET A 93 6.27 4.97 -0.29
N LEU A 94 5.61 4.92 0.86
CA LEU A 94 4.80 6.00 1.42
C LEU A 94 5.33 6.40 2.79
N PHE A 95 5.82 7.63 2.92
CA PHE A 95 6.22 8.19 4.20
C PHE A 95 5.10 9.04 4.79
N GLN A 96 4.74 8.78 6.03
CA GLN A 96 3.57 9.35 6.66
C GLN A 96 3.87 9.86 8.07
N GLY A 97 3.28 10.99 8.42
CA GLY A 97 3.26 11.52 9.77
C GLY A 97 1.90 11.30 10.43
N ILE A 98 1.91 10.82 11.66
CA ILE A 98 0.73 10.72 12.52
C ILE A 98 0.78 11.86 13.53
N THR A 99 -0.26 12.67 13.56
CA THR A 99 -0.35 13.82 14.46
C THR A 99 -0.87 13.41 15.84
N THR A 100 -0.71 14.27 16.83
CA THR A 100 -1.22 14.04 18.20
C THR A 100 -2.75 14.00 18.24
N ASP A 101 -3.43 14.69 17.32
CA ASP A 101 -4.89 14.66 17.13
C ASP A 101 -5.36 13.54 16.17
N ARG A 102 -4.49 12.56 15.89
CA ARG A 102 -4.76 11.33 15.12
C ARG A 102 -5.02 11.54 13.62
N ARG A 103 -4.61 12.64 13.03
CA ARG A 103 -4.60 12.79 11.58
C ARG A 103 -3.41 12.03 10.99
N LEU A 104 -3.61 11.41 9.83
CA LEU A 104 -2.57 10.79 9.02
C LEU A 104 -2.27 11.70 7.83
N ILE A 105 -1.02 12.11 7.68
CA ILE A 105 -0.59 12.99 6.60
C ILE A 105 0.50 12.27 5.79
N THR A 106 0.25 12.00 4.52
CA THR A 106 1.27 11.49 3.59
C THR A 106 2.20 12.65 3.21
N LEU A 107 3.47 12.54 3.55
CA LEU A 107 4.48 13.59 3.43
C LEU A 107 5.39 13.39 2.23
N ALA A 108 5.66 12.15 1.87
CA ALA A 108 6.45 11.81 0.69
C ALA A 108 6.00 10.46 0.11
N GLU A 109 6.17 10.34 -1.19
CA GLU A 109 5.91 9.13 -1.97
C GLU A 109 7.06 8.88 -2.93
N LYS A 110 7.39 7.61 -3.16
CA LYS A 110 8.26 7.17 -4.24
C LYS A 110 7.69 5.92 -4.87
N VAL A 111 7.48 5.97 -6.18
CA VAL A 111 6.91 4.88 -6.96
C VAL A 111 7.88 4.48 -8.06
N TYR A 112 8.05 3.17 -8.24
CA TYR A 112 8.80 2.58 -9.35
C TYR A 112 7.91 1.57 -10.07
N ASN A 113 7.95 1.58 -11.39
CA ASN A 113 7.29 0.57 -12.22
C ASN A 113 8.35 -0.17 -13.04
N ASN A 114 8.58 -1.44 -12.72
CA ASN A 114 9.60 -2.25 -13.39
C ASN A 114 9.35 -2.45 -14.89
N ALA A 115 8.09 -2.38 -15.34
CA ALA A 115 7.76 -2.45 -16.77
C ALA A 115 8.28 -1.24 -17.57
N ASN A 116 8.57 -0.12 -16.89
CA ASN A 116 9.05 1.11 -17.49
C ASN A 116 10.55 1.35 -17.26
N LEU A 117 11.26 0.41 -16.63
CA LEU A 117 12.68 0.52 -16.33
C LEU A 117 13.49 -0.38 -17.25
N GLU A 118 14.58 0.14 -17.79
CA GLU A 118 15.58 -0.61 -18.56
C GLU A 118 16.18 -1.74 -17.71
N ASN A 119 16.49 -1.43 -16.46
CA ASN A 119 16.98 -2.38 -15.46
C ASN A 119 15.93 -2.53 -14.34
N PRO A 120 15.15 -3.61 -14.33
CA PRO A 120 14.16 -3.86 -13.30
C PRO A 120 14.77 -3.92 -11.90
N ILE A 121 14.10 -3.33 -10.93
CA ILE A 121 14.50 -3.32 -9.53
C ILE A 121 14.26 -4.70 -8.94
N ALA A 122 15.28 -5.25 -8.28
CA ALA A 122 15.21 -6.50 -7.52
C ALA A 122 14.94 -6.22 -6.01
N PRO A 123 14.59 -7.23 -5.21
CA PRO A 123 14.43 -7.09 -3.76
C PRO A 123 15.64 -6.46 -3.04
N SER A 124 16.87 -6.82 -3.43
CA SER A 124 18.09 -6.21 -2.90
C SER A 124 18.21 -4.71 -3.19
N ASP A 125 17.84 -4.31 -4.42
CA ASP A 125 17.84 -2.90 -4.81
C ASP A 125 16.77 -2.12 -4.07
N THR A 126 15.62 -2.76 -3.85
CA THR A 126 14.52 -2.17 -3.07
C THR A 126 14.96 -1.85 -1.65
N ALA A 127 15.74 -2.71 -1.01
CA ALA A 127 16.28 -2.47 0.33
C ALA A 127 17.16 -1.20 0.37
N VAL A 128 18.06 -1.05 -0.59
CA VAL A 128 18.94 0.13 -0.71
C VAL A 128 18.12 1.40 -0.98
N LYS A 129 17.19 1.33 -1.94
CA LYS A 129 16.33 2.46 -2.34
C LYS A 129 15.39 2.90 -1.21
N LEU A 130 14.83 1.96 -0.45
CA LEU A 130 13.99 2.25 0.69
C LEU A 130 14.76 2.99 1.78
N VAL A 131 15.95 2.52 2.15
CA VAL A 131 16.74 3.20 3.18
C VAL A 131 17.15 4.59 2.72
N ALA A 132 17.58 4.77 1.47
CA ALA A 132 17.88 6.10 0.92
C ALA A 132 16.64 7.03 0.92
N PHE A 133 15.45 6.50 0.64
CA PHE A 133 14.20 7.25 0.74
C PHE A 133 13.90 7.66 2.19
N LEU A 134 14.07 6.75 3.15
CA LEU A 134 13.84 7.01 4.58
C LEU A 134 14.81 8.05 5.14
N GLU A 135 16.10 8.00 4.76
CA GLU A 135 17.10 8.98 5.18
C GLU A 135 16.74 10.39 4.69
N ARG A 136 16.36 10.52 3.41
CA ARG A 136 15.87 11.80 2.88
C ARG A 136 14.63 12.30 3.62
N CYS A 137 13.67 11.43 3.90
CA CYS A 137 12.47 11.80 4.64
C CYS A 137 12.78 12.17 6.09
N ARG A 138 13.78 11.51 6.70
CA ARG A 138 14.25 11.84 8.04
C ARG A 138 14.81 13.27 8.10
N ASP A 139 15.62 13.64 7.12
CA ASP A 139 16.24 14.97 7.07
C ASP A 139 15.21 16.08 6.82
N GLU A 140 14.15 15.77 6.10
CA GLU A 140 13.10 16.74 5.75
C GLU A 140 11.99 16.84 6.79
N TRP A 141 11.57 15.73 7.39
CA TRP A 141 10.36 15.65 8.21
C TRP A 141 10.59 15.09 9.61
N GLY A 142 11.43 14.06 9.75
CA GLY A 142 11.71 13.39 11.01
C GLY A 142 11.87 11.87 10.86
N PHE A 143 12.21 11.21 11.94
CA PHE A 143 12.61 9.81 11.95
C PHE A 143 11.41 8.85 12.04
N ALA A 144 11.21 8.03 11.01
CA ALA A 144 10.25 6.92 11.01
C ALA A 144 10.95 5.63 11.45
N LYS A 145 10.89 5.30 12.73
CA LYS A 145 11.53 4.09 13.28
C LYS A 145 10.96 2.81 12.67
N ASP A 146 9.64 2.76 12.45
CA ASP A 146 8.94 1.55 12.04
C ASP A 146 8.49 1.66 10.58
N VAL A 147 8.84 0.64 9.80
CA VAL A 147 8.53 0.48 8.39
C VAL A 147 7.72 -0.80 8.21
N TYR A 148 6.57 -0.70 7.57
CA TYR A 148 5.64 -1.81 7.36
C TYR A 148 5.69 -2.27 5.91
N ILE A 149 5.77 -3.58 5.70
CA ILE A 149 5.95 -4.22 4.40
C ILE A 149 4.86 -5.27 4.25
N ASP A 150 4.38 -5.48 3.00
CA ASP A 150 3.41 -6.55 2.76
C ASP A 150 4.01 -7.91 3.12
N ASN A 151 3.33 -8.64 3.98
CA ASN A 151 3.67 -9.99 4.41
C ASN A 151 3.87 -10.98 3.24
N ALA A 152 3.25 -10.74 2.09
CA ALA A 152 3.45 -11.58 0.90
C ALA A 152 4.87 -11.50 0.32
N ASP A 153 5.64 -10.44 0.62
CA ASP A 153 6.98 -10.24 0.05
C ASP A 153 8.12 -10.64 1.01
N GLN A 154 8.28 -11.92 1.20
CA GLN A 154 9.34 -12.48 2.04
C GLN A 154 10.75 -12.27 1.46
N ALA A 155 10.88 -12.10 0.14
CA ALA A 155 12.17 -11.85 -0.50
C ALA A 155 12.72 -10.47 -0.11
N THR A 156 11.91 -9.43 -0.24
CA THR A 156 12.30 -8.07 0.19
C THR A 156 12.53 -7.99 1.69
N MET A 157 11.70 -8.65 2.50
CA MET A 157 11.91 -8.70 3.96
C MET A 157 13.26 -9.33 4.31
N THR A 158 13.66 -10.40 3.63
CA THR A 158 14.94 -11.06 3.84
C THR A 158 16.12 -10.12 3.50
N GLU A 159 16.06 -9.41 2.38
CA GLU A 159 17.09 -8.46 1.98
C GLU A 159 17.15 -7.24 2.92
N LEU A 160 16.04 -6.76 3.43
CA LEU A 160 16.00 -5.68 4.43
C LEU A 160 16.60 -6.10 5.78
N LYS A 161 16.31 -7.31 6.25
CA LYS A 161 16.94 -7.87 7.46
C LYS A 161 18.45 -8.03 7.29
N LYS A 162 18.89 -8.47 6.11
CA LYS A 162 20.32 -8.56 5.75
C LYS A 162 20.97 -7.17 5.69
N TYR A 163 20.33 -6.21 5.01
CA TYR A 163 20.79 -4.83 4.93
C TYR A 163 20.94 -4.20 6.32
N LYS A 164 19.95 -4.37 7.19
CA LYS A 164 19.97 -3.88 8.58
C LYS A 164 21.19 -4.40 9.33
N ARG A 165 21.47 -5.70 9.24
CA ARG A 165 22.60 -6.34 9.92
C ARG A 165 23.96 -5.85 9.42
N LEU A 166 24.09 -5.64 8.09
CA LEU A 166 25.36 -5.26 7.47
C LEU A 166 25.69 -3.77 7.63
N ASN A 167 24.68 -2.92 7.70
CA ASN A 167 24.84 -1.46 7.67
C ASN A 167 24.46 -0.77 8.99
N ASN A 168 24.25 -1.50 10.07
CA ASN A 168 23.83 -0.98 11.38
C ASN A 168 22.61 -0.03 11.26
N CYS A 169 21.64 -0.42 10.45
CA CYS A 169 20.48 0.38 10.11
C CYS A 169 19.52 0.52 11.30
N LEU A 170 19.09 1.74 11.58
CA LEU A 170 18.25 2.08 12.75
C LEU A 170 16.77 1.77 12.59
N TYR A 171 16.32 1.46 11.37
CA TYR A 171 14.92 1.19 11.06
C TYR A 171 14.50 -0.22 11.49
N ASN A 172 13.26 -0.36 11.95
CA ASN A 172 12.63 -1.66 12.18
C ASN A 172 11.72 -1.98 10.99
N PHE A 173 11.85 -3.18 10.46
CA PHE A 173 11.05 -3.69 9.35
C PHE A 173 10.06 -4.73 9.89
N TRP A 174 8.76 -4.49 9.66
CA TRP A 174 7.63 -5.29 10.11
C TRP A 174 6.84 -5.81 8.92
N ASP A 175 6.41 -7.06 8.96
CA ASP A 175 5.49 -7.74 8.06
C ASP A 175 4.11 -7.86 8.69
#